data_3137a7258838d0b4203204faf2ec4538
#
_entry.id   3137a7258838d0b4203204faf2ec4538
#
_cell.length_a   1.000
_cell.length_b   1.000
_cell.length_c   1.000
_cell.angle_alpha   90.00
_cell.angle_beta   90.00
_cell.angle_gamma   90.00
#
_symmetry.space_group_name_H-M   'P 1'
#
loop_
_entity.id
_entity.type
_entity.pdbx_description
1 polymer ?
#
loop_
_entity_poly.entity_id
_entity_poly.type
_entity_poly.pdbx_seq_one_letter_code
_entity_poly.pdbx_strand_id
1 'polypeptide(L)'
;GGGPAPRGALRDRGLAALAALGLAGLVVYGVYAYVLRAMPAALVEASVRGYLSGRPARPDEVERYAALARAVPPIGHYVAGAKGVALLSERGRGANWFRGEVSEKGFPLYFPAAFLLKSTSAVLVLLATAFVLGLARLRRSGTGGPSTTTAVLLALAVSAALLLASTRSAFNIGARHLLPIWALL
;
A
#
# COMPACT_ATOMS: atom_id res chain seq x y z
N GLY A 1 -8.40 24.94 29.00
CA GLY A 1 -7.49 25.88 28.37
C GLY A 1 -6.47 25.13 27.53
N GLY A 2 -6.82 24.82 26.25
CA GLY A 2 -5.90 24.24 25.29
C GLY A 2 -5.18 25.39 24.58
N GLY A 3 -3.96 25.71 25.01
CA GLY A 3 -3.11 26.63 24.27
C GLY A 3 -2.80 26.10 22.86
N PRO A 4 -2.57 26.96 21.87
CA PRO A 4 -2.20 26.52 20.52
C PRO A 4 -0.95 25.67 20.60
N ALA A 5 -0.96 24.53 19.88
CA ALA A 5 0.20 23.65 19.81
C ALA A 5 1.44 24.47 19.38
N PRO A 6 2.58 24.33 20.07
CA PRO A 6 3.77 25.10 19.74
C PRO A 6 4.13 24.90 18.27
N ARG A 7 4.29 26.01 17.53
CA ARG A 7 4.60 25.99 16.08
C ARG A 7 5.81 25.09 15.71
N GLY A 8 6.71 24.82 16.66
CA GLY A 8 7.82 23.87 16.51
C GLY A 8 7.39 22.43 16.34
N ALA A 9 6.34 21.96 17.04
CA ALA A 9 5.94 20.54 17.03
C ALA A 9 5.43 20.05 15.65
N LEU A 10 4.81 20.90 14.86
CA LEU A 10 4.39 20.55 13.47
C LEU A 10 5.59 20.45 12.54
N ARG A 11 6.55 21.33 12.68
CA ARG A 11 7.80 21.32 11.89
C ARG A 11 8.61 20.05 12.21
N ASP A 12 8.75 19.71 13.49
CA ASP A 12 9.52 18.53 13.92
C ASP A 12 8.87 17.23 13.45
N ARG A 13 7.53 17.15 13.49
CA ARG A 13 6.77 16.01 12.92
C ARG A 13 6.92 15.94 11.40
N GLY A 14 6.92 17.07 10.71
CA GLY A 14 7.18 17.13 9.27
C GLY A 14 8.57 16.62 8.91
N LEU A 15 9.58 17.06 9.64
CA LEU A 15 10.96 16.59 9.46
C LEU A 15 11.12 15.11 9.76
N ALA A 16 10.49 14.61 10.82
CA ALA A 16 10.50 13.17 11.15
C ALA A 16 9.82 12.34 10.05
N ALA A 17 8.69 12.79 9.50
CA ALA A 17 8.02 12.12 8.39
C ALA A 17 8.88 12.11 7.13
N LEU A 18 9.52 13.22 6.79
CA LEU A 18 10.44 13.29 5.64
C LEU A 18 11.67 12.39 5.84
N ALA A 19 12.22 12.35 7.04
CA ALA A 19 13.34 11.46 7.38
C ALA A 19 12.92 9.98 7.24
N ALA A 20 11.74 9.61 7.73
CA ALA A 20 11.21 8.25 7.59
C ALA A 20 10.99 7.86 6.13
N LEU A 21 10.41 8.75 5.31
CA LEU A 21 10.24 8.53 3.87
C LEU A 21 11.59 8.44 3.15
N GLY A 22 12.56 9.27 3.51
CA GLY A 22 13.91 9.22 2.95
C GLY A 22 14.60 7.91 3.30
N LEU A 23 14.49 7.44 4.55
CA LEU A 23 15.04 6.16 4.97
C LEU A 23 14.37 4.99 4.24
N ALA A 24 13.04 5.00 4.13
CA ALA A 24 12.30 3.99 3.37
C ALA A 24 12.74 3.96 1.90
N GLY A 25 12.88 5.12 1.26
CA GLY A 25 13.40 5.24 -0.11
C GLY A 25 14.82 4.70 -0.25
N LEU A 26 15.69 4.99 0.73
CA LEU A 26 17.07 4.48 0.75
C LEU A 26 17.11 2.95 0.89
N VAL A 27 16.27 2.38 1.75
CA VAL A 27 16.16 0.92 1.91
C VAL A 27 15.69 0.27 0.61
N VAL A 28 14.62 0.80 -0.01
CA VAL A 28 14.13 0.30 -1.31
C VAL A 28 15.22 0.39 -2.36
N TYR A 29 15.90 1.53 -2.50
CA TYR A 29 17.01 1.71 -3.42
C TYR A 29 18.11 0.69 -3.17
N GLY A 30 18.54 0.52 -1.92
CA GLY A 30 19.60 -0.41 -1.55
C GLY A 30 19.26 -1.86 -1.88
N VAL A 31 18.02 -2.30 -1.62
CA VAL A 31 17.55 -3.63 -1.97
C VAL A 31 17.61 -3.86 -3.48
N TYR A 32 17.08 -2.91 -4.28
CA TYR A 32 17.12 -3.04 -5.74
C TYR A 32 18.54 -2.94 -6.30
N ALA A 33 19.39 -2.05 -5.75
CA ALA A 33 20.80 -1.96 -6.12
C ALA A 33 21.55 -3.27 -5.85
N TYR A 34 21.27 -3.89 -4.70
CA TYR A 34 21.85 -5.20 -4.35
C TYR A 34 21.38 -6.30 -5.29
N VAL A 35 20.07 -6.39 -5.56
CA VAL A 35 19.50 -7.42 -6.44
C VAL A 35 20.00 -7.27 -7.88
N LEU A 36 20.09 -6.04 -8.37
CA LEU A 36 20.49 -5.75 -9.75
C LEU A 36 22.01 -5.62 -9.96
N ARG A 37 22.83 -5.73 -8.90
CA ARG A 37 24.28 -5.46 -8.96
C ARG A 37 25.04 -6.26 -10.01
N ALA A 38 24.57 -7.48 -10.30
CA ALA A 38 25.19 -8.37 -11.29
C ALA A 38 24.56 -8.25 -12.68
N MET A 39 23.53 -7.41 -12.84
CA MET A 39 22.81 -7.26 -14.09
C MET A 39 23.29 -6.00 -14.82
N PRO A 40 23.81 -6.10 -16.05
CA PRO A 40 24.15 -4.93 -16.86
C PRO A 40 22.93 -4.01 -17.07
N ALA A 41 23.13 -2.69 -17.10
CA ALA A 41 22.05 -1.72 -17.25
C ALA A 41 21.19 -1.97 -18.51
N ALA A 42 21.81 -2.43 -19.60
CA ALA A 42 21.09 -2.80 -20.82
C ALA A 42 20.11 -3.97 -20.61
N LEU A 43 20.46 -4.93 -19.77
CA LEU A 43 19.56 -6.04 -19.44
C LEU A 43 18.44 -5.59 -18.50
N VAL A 44 18.72 -4.69 -17.56
CA VAL A 44 17.67 -4.09 -16.70
C VAL A 44 16.69 -3.30 -17.57
N GLU A 45 17.18 -2.50 -18.50
CA GLU A 45 16.35 -1.79 -19.47
C GLU A 45 15.48 -2.74 -20.30
N ALA A 46 16.07 -3.78 -20.87
CA ALA A 46 15.38 -4.78 -21.66
C ALA A 46 14.30 -5.51 -20.83
N SER A 47 14.59 -5.83 -19.57
CA SER A 47 13.64 -6.46 -18.67
C SER A 47 12.44 -5.56 -18.36
N VAL A 48 12.68 -4.26 -18.14
CA VAL A 48 11.61 -3.26 -17.91
C VAL A 48 10.75 -3.11 -19.16
N ARG A 49 11.38 -3.02 -20.33
CA ARG A 49 10.69 -2.93 -21.62
C ARG A 49 9.81 -4.16 -21.85
N GLY A 50 10.37 -5.37 -21.71
CA GLY A 50 9.62 -6.63 -21.87
C GLY A 50 8.49 -6.76 -20.82
N TYR A 51 8.73 -6.34 -19.58
CA TYR A 51 7.73 -6.38 -18.51
C TYR A 51 6.54 -5.47 -18.79
N LEU A 52 6.75 -4.26 -19.28
CA LEU A 52 5.68 -3.29 -19.56
C LEU A 52 5.00 -3.53 -20.91
N SER A 53 5.72 -4.01 -21.95
CA SER A 53 5.14 -4.34 -23.26
C SER A 53 4.13 -5.47 -23.18
N GLY A 54 4.32 -6.42 -22.25
CA GLY A 54 3.34 -7.48 -21.97
C GLY A 54 2.11 -7.00 -21.19
N ARG A 55 1.97 -5.69 -20.97
CA ARG A 55 0.88 -5.04 -20.24
C ARG A 55 0.29 -3.91 -21.07
N PRO A 56 -0.91 -3.41 -20.71
CA PRO A 56 -1.56 -2.32 -21.45
C PRO A 56 -0.91 -0.94 -21.14
N ALA A 57 0.40 -0.88 -21.12
CA ALA A 57 1.16 0.36 -21.02
C ALA A 57 1.22 1.04 -22.39
N ARG A 58 1.21 2.38 -22.39
CA ARG A 58 1.40 3.13 -23.64
C ARG A 58 2.86 3.03 -24.09
N PRO A 59 3.13 3.00 -25.41
CA PRO A 59 4.50 2.90 -25.92
C PRO A 59 5.44 3.98 -25.39
N ASP A 60 4.96 5.24 -25.30
CA ASP A 60 5.73 6.36 -24.76
C ASP A 60 6.07 6.19 -23.27
N GLU A 61 5.18 5.58 -22.48
CA GLU A 61 5.46 5.25 -21.09
C GLU A 61 6.52 4.16 -20.98
N VAL A 62 6.43 3.11 -21.80
CA VAL A 62 7.42 2.02 -21.82
C VAL A 62 8.81 2.58 -22.07
N GLU A 63 8.95 3.47 -23.07
CA GLU A 63 10.23 4.09 -23.39
C GLU A 63 10.78 4.96 -22.26
N ARG A 64 9.91 5.75 -21.58
CA ARG A 64 10.34 6.56 -20.43
C ARG A 64 10.86 5.71 -19.27
N TYR A 65 10.16 4.62 -18.93
CA TYR A 65 10.61 3.73 -17.86
C TYR A 65 11.86 2.95 -18.24
N ALA A 66 11.99 2.55 -19.51
CA ALA A 66 13.20 1.91 -20.03
C ALA A 66 14.41 2.85 -19.99
N ALA A 67 14.23 4.11 -20.40
CA ALA A 67 15.27 5.14 -20.31
C ALA A 67 15.68 5.41 -18.83
N LEU A 68 14.71 5.47 -17.92
CA LEU A 68 14.99 5.61 -16.49
C LEU A 68 15.77 4.40 -15.95
N ALA A 69 15.40 3.19 -16.37
CA ALA A 69 16.11 1.96 -15.97
C ALA A 69 17.53 1.88 -16.53
N ARG A 70 17.78 2.48 -17.68
CA ARG A 70 19.15 2.63 -18.22
C ARG A 70 19.97 3.62 -17.40
N ALA A 71 19.39 4.77 -17.05
CA ALA A 71 20.08 5.83 -16.32
C ALA A 71 20.31 5.48 -14.85
N VAL A 72 19.29 4.96 -14.17
CA VAL A 72 19.31 4.59 -12.75
C VAL A 72 18.57 3.25 -12.56
N PRO A 73 19.26 2.11 -12.80
CA PRO A 73 18.63 0.79 -12.80
C PRO A 73 17.72 0.47 -11.61
N PRO A 74 18.12 0.72 -10.34
CA PRO A 74 17.28 0.43 -9.19
C PRO A 74 15.95 1.20 -9.20
N ILE A 75 15.99 2.48 -9.49
CA ILE A 75 14.81 3.35 -9.52
C ILE A 75 13.91 2.96 -10.70
N GLY A 76 14.49 2.83 -11.89
CA GLY A 76 13.72 2.49 -13.09
C GLY A 76 13.00 1.16 -12.97
N HIS A 77 13.67 0.14 -12.43
CA HIS A 77 13.05 -1.18 -12.21
C HIS A 77 11.94 -1.13 -11.17
N TYR A 78 12.16 -0.44 -10.04
CA TYR A 78 11.15 -0.25 -9.01
C TYR A 78 9.90 0.47 -9.53
N VAL A 79 10.08 1.61 -10.20
CA VAL A 79 8.96 2.43 -10.71
C VAL A 79 8.21 1.70 -11.82
N ALA A 80 8.90 0.97 -12.70
CA ALA A 80 8.28 0.11 -13.70
C ALA A 80 7.44 -1.01 -13.05
N GLY A 81 7.96 -1.62 -11.98
CA GLY A 81 7.24 -2.61 -11.18
C GLY A 81 5.97 -2.03 -10.57
N ALA A 82 6.06 -0.86 -9.95
CA ALA A 82 4.91 -0.15 -9.37
C ALA A 82 3.85 0.20 -10.45
N LYS A 83 4.29 0.70 -11.61
CA LYS A 83 3.39 0.95 -12.76
C LYS A 83 2.71 -0.33 -13.23
N GLY A 84 3.46 -1.43 -13.37
CA GLY A 84 2.91 -2.72 -13.77
C GLY A 84 1.85 -3.25 -12.79
N VAL A 85 2.04 -3.07 -11.48
CA VAL A 85 1.03 -3.41 -10.47
C VAL A 85 -0.20 -2.52 -10.59
N ALA A 86 -0.03 -1.21 -10.81
CA ALA A 86 -1.14 -0.29 -11.02
C ALA A 86 -2.00 -0.71 -12.24
N LEU A 87 -1.36 -1.00 -13.37
CA LEU A 87 -2.06 -1.48 -14.59
C LEU A 87 -2.82 -2.79 -14.35
N LEU A 88 -2.23 -3.72 -13.58
CA LEU A 88 -2.91 -4.95 -13.20
C LEU A 88 -4.10 -4.70 -12.27
N SER A 89 -3.98 -3.72 -11.37
CA SER A 89 -5.07 -3.35 -10.45
C SER A 89 -6.25 -2.71 -11.18
N GLU A 90 -5.99 -1.98 -12.27
CA GLU A 90 -7.03 -1.34 -13.08
C GLU A 90 -7.76 -2.33 -13.99
N ARG A 91 -7.04 -3.24 -14.63
CA ARG A 91 -7.57 -4.11 -15.69
C ARG A 91 -7.76 -5.57 -15.27
N GLY A 92 -7.20 -5.97 -14.13
CA GLY A 92 -7.16 -7.37 -13.71
C GLY A 92 -6.10 -8.18 -14.46
N ARG A 93 -6.03 -9.47 -14.18
CA ARG A 93 -5.13 -10.44 -14.83
C ARG A 93 -5.90 -11.58 -15.52
N GLY A 94 -7.16 -11.36 -15.79
CA GLY A 94 -8.07 -12.37 -16.32
C GLY A 94 -9.22 -12.68 -15.36
N ALA A 95 -9.88 -13.79 -15.55
CA ALA A 95 -11.07 -14.19 -14.82
C ALA A 95 -10.79 -14.37 -13.32
N ASN A 96 -11.49 -13.60 -12.49
CA ASN A 96 -11.54 -13.77 -11.04
C ASN A 96 -12.79 -14.57 -10.68
N TRP A 97 -12.67 -15.52 -9.76
CA TRP A 97 -13.78 -16.30 -9.27
C TRP A 97 -14.13 -15.91 -7.83
N PHE A 98 -15.42 -15.69 -7.57
CA PHE A 98 -15.93 -15.41 -6.24
C PHE A 98 -17.39 -15.82 -6.10
N ARG A 99 -17.73 -16.64 -5.10
CA ARG A 99 -19.08 -17.10 -4.80
C ARG A 99 -19.82 -17.80 -5.95
N GLY A 100 -19.11 -18.51 -6.80
CA GLY A 100 -19.69 -19.19 -7.96
C GLY A 100 -19.75 -18.36 -9.23
N GLU A 101 -19.39 -17.09 -9.18
CA GLU A 101 -19.37 -16.17 -10.31
C GLU A 101 -17.95 -15.92 -10.80
N VAL A 102 -17.82 -15.62 -12.09
CA VAL A 102 -16.56 -15.26 -12.75
C VAL A 102 -16.66 -13.85 -13.28
N SER A 103 -15.66 -13.02 -13.00
CA SER A 103 -15.59 -11.63 -13.48
C SER A 103 -14.16 -11.25 -13.85
N GLU A 104 -13.99 -10.55 -14.97
CA GLU A 104 -12.69 -9.96 -15.34
C GLU A 104 -12.38 -8.67 -14.59
N LYS A 105 -13.42 -7.97 -14.12
CA LYS A 105 -13.30 -6.70 -13.39
C LYS A 105 -13.06 -6.86 -11.89
N GLY A 106 -12.96 -8.11 -11.40
CA GLY A 106 -12.89 -8.40 -9.98
C GLY A 106 -14.23 -8.25 -9.25
N PHE A 107 -14.18 -8.36 -7.91
CA PHE A 107 -15.37 -8.26 -7.06
C PHE A 107 -15.08 -7.30 -5.91
N PRO A 108 -15.85 -6.22 -5.73
CA PRO A 108 -15.62 -5.25 -4.65
C PRO A 108 -15.65 -5.87 -3.24
N LEU A 109 -16.51 -6.89 -3.04
CA LEU A 109 -16.63 -7.59 -1.75
C LEU A 109 -15.59 -8.70 -1.54
N TYR A 110 -14.73 -8.97 -2.52
CA TYR A 110 -13.73 -10.03 -2.40
C TYR A 110 -12.77 -9.80 -1.22
N PHE A 111 -12.19 -8.61 -1.10
CA PHE A 111 -11.22 -8.32 -0.04
C PHE A 111 -11.85 -8.29 1.35
N PRO A 112 -13.00 -7.64 1.59
CA PRO A 112 -13.71 -7.75 2.85
C PRO A 112 -14.05 -9.20 3.23
N ALA A 113 -14.57 -9.99 2.29
CA ALA A 113 -14.88 -11.41 2.53
C ALA A 113 -13.60 -12.23 2.79
N ALA A 114 -12.55 -12.03 1.99
CA ALA A 114 -11.27 -12.70 2.18
C ALA A 114 -10.63 -12.35 3.54
N PHE A 115 -10.75 -11.11 4.00
CA PHE A 115 -10.30 -10.69 5.32
C PHE A 115 -11.06 -11.45 6.42
N LEU A 116 -12.39 -11.46 6.38
CA LEU A 116 -13.21 -12.14 7.37
C LEU A 116 -12.97 -13.65 7.39
N LEU A 117 -12.90 -14.29 6.22
CA LEU A 117 -12.73 -15.75 6.12
C LEU A 117 -11.32 -16.24 6.45
N LYS A 118 -10.30 -15.41 6.20
CA LYS A 118 -8.90 -15.78 6.46
C LYS A 118 -8.36 -15.30 7.79
N SER A 119 -9.05 -14.38 8.46
CA SER A 119 -8.72 -14.00 9.84
C SER A 119 -9.20 -15.08 10.81
N THR A 120 -8.37 -15.40 11.80
CA THR A 120 -8.81 -16.30 12.86
C THR A 120 -9.93 -15.64 13.68
N SER A 121 -10.86 -16.44 14.19
CA SER A 121 -11.96 -15.95 15.03
C SER A 121 -11.46 -15.12 16.22
N ALA A 122 -10.33 -15.50 16.81
CA ALA A 122 -9.70 -14.76 17.90
C ALA A 122 -9.30 -13.35 17.48
N VAL A 123 -8.69 -13.19 16.29
CA VAL A 123 -8.32 -11.86 15.75
C VAL A 123 -9.56 -11.02 15.49
N LEU A 124 -10.62 -11.61 14.92
CA LEU A 124 -11.86 -10.88 14.66
C LEU A 124 -12.52 -10.40 15.96
N VAL A 125 -12.54 -11.23 17.01
CA VAL A 125 -13.07 -10.86 18.34
C VAL A 125 -12.22 -9.73 18.95
N LEU A 126 -10.89 -9.84 18.90
CA LEU A 126 -10.00 -8.78 19.39
C LEU A 126 -10.21 -7.47 18.66
N LEU A 127 -10.32 -7.48 17.33
CA LEU A 127 -10.57 -6.30 16.53
C LEU A 127 -11.94 -5.67 16.85
N ALA A 128 -12.99 -6.48 16.96
CA ALA A 128 -14.31 -6.00 17.35
C ALA A 128 -14.27 -5.38 18.75
N THR A 129 -13.61 -6.03 19.70
CA THR A 129 -13.46 -5.52 21.07
C THR A 129 -12.67 -4.22 21.10
N ALA A 130 -11.53 -4.16 20.39
CA ALA A 130 -10.70 -2.96 20.28
C ALA A 130 -11.49 -1.79 19.66
N PHE A 131 -12.28 -2.07 18.61
CA PHE A 131 -13.14 -1.08 17.98
C PHE A 131 -14.20 -0.54 18.92
N VAL A 132 -14.93 -1.41 19.63
CA VAL A 132 -15.96 -1.02 20.60
C VAL A 132 -15.37 -0.20 21.75
N LEU A 133 -14.25 -0.66 22.33
CA LEU A 133 -13.56 0.06 23.40
C LEU A 133 -12.99 1.39 22.92
N GLY A 134 -12.44 1.44 21.73
CA GLY A 134 -11.95 2.67 21.09
C GLY A 134 -13.09 3.69 20.90
N LEU A 135 -14.23 3.25 20.39
CA LEU A 135 -15.41 4.08 20.20
C LEU A 135 -15.98 4.57 21.55
N ALA A 136 -16.03 3.69 22.55
CA ALA A 136 -16.48 4.05 23.91
C ALA A 136 -15.54 5.09 24.55
N ARG A 137 -14.23 4.95 24.35
CA ARG A 137 -13.24 5.95 24.81
C ARG A 137 -13.40 7.27 24.08
N LEU A 138 -13.58 7.29 22.77
CA LEU A 138 -13.83 8.52 22.01
C LEU A 138 -15.07 9.27 22.53
N ARG A 139 -16.13 8.55 22.88
CA ARG A 139 -17.36 9.15 23.45
C ARG A 139 -17.17 9.69 24.88
N ARG A 140 -16.21 9.13 25.64
CA ARG A 140 -15.93 9.53 27.02
C ARG A 140 -14.81 10.57 27.12
N SER A 141 -14.15 10.93 26.02
CA SER A 141 -12.90 11.67 26.03
C SER A 141 -13.04 13.15 26.40
N GLY A 142 -13.00 13.39 27.73
CA GLY A 142 -12.29 14.54 28.28
C GLY A 142 -10.88 14.20 28.83
N THR A 143 -10.40 12.94 28.81
CA THR A 143 -9.25 12.49 29.61
C THR A 143 -8.10 11.79 28.87
N GLY A 144 -8.25 11.45 27.58
CA GLY A 144 -7.15 10.91 26.79
C GLY A 144 -6.34 12.02 26.18
N GLY A 145 -5.00 12.01 26.37
CA GLY A 145 -4.14 13.00 25.74
C GLY A 145 -4.33 13.00 24.21
N PRO A 146 -4.25 14.16 23.54
CA PRO A 146 -4.51 14.32 22.11
C PRO A 146 -3.67 13.40 21.21
N SER A 147 -2.53 12.90 21.69
CA SER A 147 -1.64 12.04 20.93
C SER A 147 -2.20 10.62 20.71
N THR A 148 -2.76 9.99 21.75
CA THR A 148 -3.27 8.60 21.64
C THR A 148 -4.51 8.54 20.76
N THR A 149 -5.46 9.46 20.94
CA THR A 149 -6.67 9.54 20.12
C THR A 149 -6.31 9.78 18.64
N THR A 150 -5.37 10.68 18.37
CA THR A 150 -4.91 10.97 17.02
C THR A 150 -4.26 9.75 16.37
N ALA A 151 -3.43 8.99 17.10
CA ALA A 151 -2.78 7.79 16.58
C ALA A 151 -3.81 6.70 16.21
N VAL A 152 -4.81 6.47 17.08
CA VAL A 152 -5.89 5.51 16.81
C VAL A 152 -6.71 5.94 15.60
N LEU A 153 -7.11 7.19 15.50
CA LEU A 153 -7.87 7.69 14.36
C LEU A 153 -7.07 7.59 13.05
N LEU A 154 -5.77 7.87 13.09
CA LEU A 154 -4.90 7.74 11.92
C LEU A 154 -4.78 6.27 11.49
N ALA A 155 -4.56 5.34 12.42
CA ALA A 155 -4.50 3.90 12.12
C ALA A 155 -5.81 3.40 11.50
N LEU A 156 -6.96 3.77 12.06
CA LEU A 156 -8.27 3.43 11.51
C LEU A 156 -8.50 4.04 10.12
N ALA A 157 -8.13 5.32 9.93
CA ALA A 157 -8.27 6.00 8.64
C ALA A 157 -7.40 5.36 7.55
N VAL A 158 -6.15 5.03 7.86
CA VAL A 158 -5.24 4.35 6.93
C VAL A 158 -5.75 2.94 6.62
N SER A 159 -6.19 2.18 7.63
CA SER A 159 -6.76 0.83 7.44
C SER A 159 -8.02 0.88 6.56
N ALA A 160 -8.92 1.83 6.80
CA ALA A 160 -10.11 2.03 5.97
C ALA A 160 -9.76 2.43 4.54
N ALA A 161 -8.80 3.33 4.35
CA ALA A 161 -8.32 3.75 3.03
C ALA A 161 -7.71 2.58 2.24
N LEU A 162 -6.88 1.76 2.88
CA LEU A 162 -6.30 0.55 2.27
C LEU A 162 -7.39 -0.46 1.88
N LEU A 163 -8.37 -0.69 2.75
CA LEU A 163 -9.48 -1.59 2.45
C LEU A 163 -10.31 -1.06 1.28
N LEU A 164 -10.67 0.23 1.27
CA LEU A 164 -11.41 0.87 0.18
C LEU A 164 -10.63 0.86 -1.13
N ALA A 165 -9.33 1.12 -1.10
CA ALA A 165 -8.48 1.00 -2.28
C ALA A 165 -8.47 -0.43 -2.83
N SER A 166 -8.39 -1.43 -1.94
CA SER A 166 -8.42 -2.84 -2.32
C SER A 166 -9.75 -3.24 -2.99
N THR A 167 -10.89 -2.71 -2.54
CA THR A 167 -12.20 -3.02 -3.14
C THR A 167 -12.33 -2.53 -4.59
N ARG A 168 -11.53 -1.54 -4.99
CA ARG A 168 -11.49 -1.00 -6.36
C ARG A 168 -10.53 -1.74 -7.28
N SER A 169 -9.72 -2.65 -6.74
CA SER A 169 -8.78 -3.43 -7.55
C SER A 169 -9.49 -4.51 -8.34
N ALA A 170 -9.29 -4.54 -9.64
CA ALA A 170 -9.72 -5.63 -10.51
C ALA A 170 -8.89 -6.91 -10.32
N PHE A 171 -7.82 -6.87 -9.52
CA PHE A 171 -6.88 -7.95 -9.33
C PHE A 171 -7.04 -8.63 -7.97
N ASN A 172 -7.89 -9.66 -7.91
CA ASN A 172 -8.24 -10.38 -6.68
C ASN A 172 -7.28 -11.55 -6.42
N ILE A 173 -6.09 -11.30 -5.89
CA ILE A 173 -5.06 -12.33 -5.62
C ILE A 173 -4.96 -12.78 -4.16
N GLY A 174 -5.94 -12.49 -3.35
CA GLY A 174 -6.03 -12.96 -1.97
C GLY A 174 -5.68 -11.92 -0.90
N ALA A 175 -5.72 -12.37 0.37
CA ALA A 175 -5.64 -11.49 1.54
C ALA A 175 -4.26 -10.85 1.77
N ARG A 176 -3.22 -11.23 1.03
CA ARG A 176 -1.86 -10.66 1.21
C ARG A 176 -1.78 -9.15 0.99
N HIS A 177 -2.69 -8.57 0.20
CA HIS A 177 -2.79 -7.11 0.04
C HIS A 177 -3.31 -6.40 1.29
N LEU A 178 -3.91 -7.15 2.21
CA LEU A 178 -4.44 -6.65 3.47
C LEU A 178 -3.44 -6.78 4.63
N LEU A 179 -2.25 -7.38 4.40
CA LEU A 179 -1.22 -7.53 5.44
C LEU A 179 -0.85 -6.21 6.13
N PRO A 180 -0.73 -5.06 5.42
CA PRO A 180 -0.47 -3.79 6.08
C PRO A 180 -1.56 -3.38 7.08
N ILE A 181 -2.82 -3.75 6.82
CA ILE A 181 -3.95 -3.48 7.73
C ILE A 181 -3.76 -4.22 9.05
N TRP A 182 -3.31 -5.47 9.00
CA TRP A 182 -3.07 -6.28 10.20
C TRP A 182 -1.93 -5.75 11.07
N ALA A 183 -0.95 -5.09 10.46
CA ALA A 183 0.14 -4.44 11.20
C ALA A 183 -0.28 -3.12 11.87
N LEU A 184 -1.37 -2.50 11.42
CA LEU A 184 -1.90 -1.23 11.94
C LEU A 184 -2.99 -1.42 13.00
N LEU A 185 -3.60 -2.61 13.06
CA LEU A 185 -4.67 -2.97 14.00
C LEU A 185 -4.12 -3.74 15.19
#